data_6a1246772f2790e7d56523bee0c20b1e
#
_entry.id   6a1246772f2790e7d56523bee0c20b1e
#
_cell.length_a   1.000
_cell.length_b   1.000
_cell.length_c   1.000
_cell.angle_alpha   90.00
_cell.angle_beta   90.00
_cell.angle_gamma   90.00
#
_symmetry.space_group_name_H-M   'P 1'
#
loop_
_entity.id
_entity.type
_entity.pdbx_description
1 polymer ?
#
loop_
_entity_poly.entity_id
_entity_poly.type
_entity_poly.pdbx_seq_one_letter_code
_entity_poly.pdbx_strand_id
1 'polypeptide(L)'
;METKTELILIRISGVDRPGLTASITEILSEYDVDIMDIGQADIHSTLSLGILFKCHDKDSGNIMKELLFKASALGINIRFYPISAEEYEEWVNMQGKNRYILTLLGRKLTAAQIAGATKILAQHQLNIDGIRRLTGRIPLDEKKANVR
;
A
#
# COMPACT_ATOMS: atom_id res chain seq x y z
N MET A 1 -18.62 -15.87 -25.56
CA MET A 1 -17.19 -15.68 -25.40
C MET A 1 -16.94 -15.17 -23.98
N GLU A 2 -16.17 -15.89 -23.23
CA GLU A 2 -15.71 -15.37 -21.95
C GLU A 2 -14.83 -14.15 -22.19
N THR A 3 -15.18 -13.04 -21.58
CA THR A 3 -14.38 -11.83 -21.63
C THR A 3 -13.12 -12.07 -20.79
N LYS A 4 -11.97 -12.09 -21.44
CA LYS A 4 -10.69 -12.27 -20.75
C LYS A 4 -10.43 -11.10 -19.83
N THR A 5 -10.03 -11.39 -18.60
CA THR A 5 -9.72 -10.39 -17.59
C THR A 5 -8.26 -10.47 -17.16
N GLU A 6 -7.73 -9.37 -16.71
CA GLU A 6 -6.38 -9.22 -16.17
C GLU A 6 -6.42 -8.66 -14.77
N LEU A 7 -5.48 -9.10 -13.94
CA LEU A 7 -5.20 -8.55 -12.61
C LEU A 7 -3.95 -7.70 -12.68
N ILE A 8 -4.04 -6.48 -12.23
CA ILE A 8 -2.93 -5.52 -12.24
C ILE A 8 -2.80 -4.90 -10.86
N LEU A 9 -1.60 -5.00 -10.30
CA LEU A 9 -1.19 -4.23 -9.12
C LEU A 9 -0.49 -2.97 -9.58
N ILE A 10 -1.01 -1.82 -9.16
CA ILE A 10 -0.29 -0.55 -9.30
C ILE A 10 0.31 -0.14 -7.97
N ARG A 11 1.54 0.37 -8.02
CA ARG A 11 2.21 0.99 -6.89
C ARG A 11 2.56 2.42 -7.24
N ILE A 12 2.08 3.34 -6.43
CA ILE A 12 2.27 4.78 -6.61
C ILE A 12 3.03 5.32 -5.41
N SER A 13 4.02 6.15 -5.68
CA SER A 13 4.76 6.86 -4.65
C SER A 13 5.09 8.29 -5.07
N GLY A 14 5.11 9.18 -4.11
CA GLY A 14 5.41 10.59 -4.34
C GLY A 14 5.06 11.45 -3.15
N VAL A 15 5.21 12.76 -3.32
CA VAL A 15 4.81 13.73 -2.29
C VAL A 15 3.30 13.71 -2.14
N ASP A 16 2.83 13.51 -0.91
CA ASP A 16 1.39 13.50 -0.61
C ASP A 16 0.78 14.89 -0.76
N ARG A 17 -0.42 14.91 -1.32
CA ARG A 17 -1.25 16.11 -1.44
C ARG A 17 -2.72 15.73 -1.57
N PRO A 18 -3.65 16.62 -1.16
CA PRO A 18 -5.07 16.38 -1.34
C PRO A 18 -5.43 16.10 -2.79
N GLY A 19 -6.29 15.10 -3.00
CA GLY A 19 -6.83 14.74 -4.32
C GLY A 19 -5.98 13.79 -5.15
N LEU A 20 -4.78 13.38 -4.69
CA LEU A 20 -3.93 12.46 -5.45
C LEU A 20 -4.61 11.10 -5.63
N THR A 21 -5.07 10.48 -4.56
CA THR A 21 -5.79 9.20 -4.63
C THR A 21 -7.08 9.33 -5.45
N ALA A 22 -7.81 10.43 -5.30
CA ALA A 22 -9.00 10.71 -6.08
C ALA A 22 -8.71 10.75 -7.59
N SER A 23 -7.65 11.44 -8.00
CA SER A 23 -7.25 11.52 -9.40
C SER A 23 -6.93 10.16 -10.03
N ILE A 24 -6.35 9.25 -9.25
CA ILE A 24 -6.04 7.90 -9.72
C ILE A 24 -7.30 7.04 -9.79
N THR A 25 -8.12 7.06 -8.76
CA THR A 25 -9.35 6.27 -8.72
C THR A 25 -10.42 6.75 -9.70
N GLU A 26 -10.46 8.04 -10.03
CA GLU A 26 -11.32 8.59 -11.08
C GLU A 26 -11.04 7.94 -12.44
N ILE A 27 -9.76 7.76 -12.81
CA ILE A 27 -9.39 7.08 -14.06
C ILE A 27 -9.92 5.64 -14.04
N LEU A 28 -9.71 4.91 -12.94
CA LEU A 28 -10.21 3.54 -12.83
C LEU A 28 -11.74 3.49 -12.91
N SER A 29 -12.44 4.51 -12.41
CA SER A 29 -13.91 4.57 -12.43
C SER A 29 -14.52 4.74 -13.81
N GLU A 30 -13.73 5.16 -14.81
CA GLU A 30 -14.18 5.30 -16.20
C GLU A 30 -14.27 3.96 -16.93
N TYR A 31 -13.74 2.90 -16.31
CA TYR A 31 -13.70 1.54 -16.85
C TYR A 31 -14.46 0.57 -15.95
N ASP A 32 -14.80 -0.59 -16.51
CA ASP A 32 -15.36 -1.70 -15.74
C ASP A 32 -14.24 -2.42 -14.96
N VAL A 33 -13.94 -1.88 -13.79
CA VAL A 33 -12.83 -2.30 -12.92
C VAL A 33 -13.36 -2.72 -11.56
N ASP A 34 -12.94 -3.90 -11.13
CA ASP A 34 -13.14 -4.37 -9.75
C ASP A 34 -11.89 -4.09 -8.92
N ILE A 35 -12.02 -3.37 -7.82
CA ILE A 35 -10.95 -3.21 -6.85
C ILE A 35 -10.88 -4.44 -5.96
N MET A 36 -9.78 -5.17 -6.06
CA MET A 36 -9.54 -6.39 -5.31
C MET A 36 -8.86 -6.12 -3.96
N ASP A 37 -8.00 -5.12 -3.91
CA ASP A 37 -7.33 -4.64 -2.70
C ASP A 37 -6.83 -3.22 -2.88
N ILE A 38 -6.76 -2.47 -1.78
CA ILE A 38 -6.24 -1.11 -1.77
C ILE A 38 -5.60 -0.80 -0.42
N GLY A 39 -4.43 -0.19 -0.45
CA GLY A 39 -3.73 0.23 0.75
C GLY A 39 -2.94 1.50 0.52
N GLN A 40 -2.96 2.37 1.51
CA GLN A 40 -2.24 3.65 1.49
C GLN A 40 -1.47 3.83 2.79
N ALA A 41 -0.24 4.26 2.68
CA ALA A 41 0.59 4.66 3.80
C ALA A 41 1.25 6.01 3.51
N ASP A 42 1.42 6.80 4.56
CA ASP A 42 2.05 8.11 4.50
C ASP A 42 3.14 8.21 5.57
N ILE A 43 4.37 8.45 5.15
CA ILE A 43 5.52 8.67 6.03
C ILE A 43 6.24 9.92 5.56
N HIS A 44 6.34 10.91 6.44
CA HIS A 44 7.02 12.19 6.17
C HIS A 44 6.58 12.82 4.84
N SER A 45 5.27 13.03 4.68
CA SER A 45 4.68 13.61 3.48
C SER A 45 4.93 12.84 2.18
N THR A 46 5.36 11.59 2.29
CA THR A 46 5.52 10.68 1.15
C THR A 46 4.42 9.65 1.17
N LEU A 47 3.60 9.66 0.11
CA LEU A 47 2.53 8.71 -0.11
C LEU A 47 3.09 7.42 -0.72
N SER A 48 2.62 6.30 -0.21
CA SER A 48 2.69 5.00 -0.88
C SER A 48 1.28 4.46 -1.03
N LEU A 49 0.81 4.31 -2.26
CA LEU A 49 -0.52 3.80 -2.59
C LEU A 49 -0.37 2.54 -3.44
N GLY A 50 -1.00 1.47 -3.00
CA GLY A 50 -1.13 0.23 -3.75
C GLY A 50 -2.59 -0.04 -4.08
N ILE A 51 -2.89 -0.38 -5.33
CA ILE A 51 -4.21 -0.80 -5.76
C ILE A 51 -4.07 -2.05 -6.62
N LEU A 52 -4.73 -3.12 -6.20
CA LEU A 52 -4.88 -4.33 -6.99
C LEU A 52 -6.28 -4.33 -7.60
N PHE A 53 -6.37 -4.39 -8.90
CA PHE A 53 -7.64 -4.38 -9.61
C PHE A 53 -7.70 -5.41 -10.73
N LYS A 54 -8.93 -5.80 -11.05
CA LYS A 54 -9.26 -6.65 -12.19
C LYS A 54 -9.96 -5.80 -13.23
N CYS A 55 -9.56 -5.93 -14.48
CA CYS A 55 -10.17 -5.25 -15.62
C CYS A 55 -10.28 -6.18 -16.82
N HIS A 56 -11.01 -5.77 -17.85
CA HIS A 56 -10.98 -6.47 -19.12
C HIS A 56 -9.63 -6.28 -19.82
N ASP A 57 -9.13 -7.35 -20.45
CA ASP A 57 -7.83 -7.32 -21.16
C ASP A 57 -7.78 -6.26 -22.27
N LYS A 58 -8.91 -6.03 -22.95
CA LYS A 58 -9.04 -4.99 -23.96
C LYS A 58 -8.84 -3.56 -23.44
N ASP A 59 -9.09 -3.33 -22.15
CA ASP A 59 -9.03 -2.01 -21.50
C ASP A 59 -7.71 -1.77 -20.79
N SER A 60 -6.99 -2.83 -20.43
CA SER A 60 -5.78 -2.76 -19.60
C SER A 60 -4.72 -1.80 -20.14
N GLY A 61 -4.48 -1.84 -21.46
CA GLY A 61 -3.52 -0.95 -22.11
C GLY A 61 -3.89 0.52 -22.02
N ASN A 62 -5.17 0.86 -22.21
CA ASN A 62 -5.67 2.23 -22.08
C ASN A 62 -5.60 2.71 -20.63
N ILE A 63 -6.02 1.88 -19.69
CA ILE A 63 -5.94 2.18 -18.25
C ILE A 63 -4.50 2.51 -17.85
N MET A 64 -3.56 1.64 -18.18
CA MET A 64 -2.14 1.86 -17.87
C MET A 64 -1.59 3.14 -18.49
N LYS A 65 -1.95 3.42 -19.75
CA LYS A 65 -1.55 4.64 -20.44
C LYS A 65 -2.07 5.89 -19.77
N GLU A 66 -3.36 5.94 -19.42
CA GLU A 66 -3.96 7.09 -18.76
C GLU A 66 -3.38 7.31 -17.36
N LEU A 67 -3.18 6.23 -16.60
CA LEU A 67 -2.54 6.29 -15.29
C LEU A 67 -1.11 6.81 -15.37
N LEU A 68 -0.34 6.37 -16.38
CA LEU A 68 1.03 6.81 -16.60
C LEU A 68 1.08 8.32 -16.93
N PHE A 69 0.22 8.80 -17.81
CA PHE A 69 0.14 10.22 -18.15
C PHE A 69 -0.28 11.06 -16.94
N LYS A 70 -1.26 10.59 -16.16
CA LYS A 70 -1.68 11.28 -14.94
C LYS A 70 -0.54 11.32 -13.91
N ALA A 71 0.16 10.23 -13.70
CA ALA A 71 1.30 10.18 -12.80
C ALA A 71 2.40 11.15 -13.21
N SER A 72 2.72 11.21 -14.50
CA SER A 72 3.68 12.18 -15.05
C SER A 72 3.24 13.62 -14.80
N ALA A 73 1.97 13.95 -15.07
CA ALA A 73 1.42 15.28 -14.85
C ALA A 73 1.43 15.69 -13.37
N LEU A 74 1.24 14.73 -12.46
CA LEU A 74 1.25 14.94 -11.02
C LEU A 74 2.66 14.89 -10.40
N GLY A 75 3.69 14.53 -11.16
CA GLY A 75 5.06 14.38 -10.67
C GLY A 75 5.23 13.23 -9.67
N ILE A 76 4.46 12.17 -9.81
CA ILE A 76 4.51 10.97 -8.98
C ILE A 76 5.03 9.78 -9.78
N ASN A 77 5.57 8.79 -9.06
CA ASN A 77 6.02 7.54 -9.66
C ASN A 77 4.91 6.51 -9.65
N ILE A 78 4.75 5.78 -10.75
CA ILE A 78 3.84 4.66 -10.84
C ILE A 78 4.56 3.45 -11.41
N ARG A 79 4.24 2.27 -10.89
CA ARG A 79 4.72 0.98 -11.40
C ARG A 79 3.53 0.04 -11.54
N PHE A 80 3.57 -0.77 -12.60
CA PHE A 80 2.55 -1.75 -12.92
C PHE A 80 3.12 -3.16 -12.77
N TYR A 81 2.36 -4.03 -12.11
CA TYR A 81 2.71 -5.43 -11.90
C TYR A 81 1.53 -6.30 -12.31
N PRO A 82 1.59 -6.97 -13.47
CA PRO A 82 0.61 -7.99 -13.81
C PRO A 82 0.68 -9.12 -12.79
N ILE A 83 -0.47 -9.57 -12.31
CA ILE A 83 -0.60 -10.65 -11.33
C ILE A 83 -1.31 -11.82 -12.02
N SER A 84 -0.75 -13.02 -11.93
CA SER A 84 -1.41 -14.20 -12.45
C SER A 84 -2.58 -14.64 -11.56
N ALA A 85 -3.52 -15.39 -12.12
CA ALA A 85 -4.63 -15.94 -11.34
C ALA A 85 -4.13 -16.85 -10.22
N GLU A 86 -3.09 -17.61 -10.47
CA GLU A 86 -2.45 -18.50 -9.49
C GLU A 86 -1.82 -17.71 -8.33
N GLU A 87 -1.08 -16.67 -8.62
CA GLU A 87 -0.49 -15.79 -7.59
C GLU A 87 -1.57 -15.14 -6.73
N TYR A 88 -2.66 -14.70 -7.34
CA TYR A 88 -3.78 -14.11 -6.61
C TYR A 88 -4.46 -15.12 -5.68
N GLU A 89 -4.75 -16.33 -6.19
CA GLU A 89 -5.37 -17.40 -5.40
C GLU A 89 -4.47 -17.85 -4.23
N GLU A 90 -3.18 -17.99 -4.45
CA GLU A 90 -2.21 -18.28 -3.39
C GLU A 90 -2.24 -17.19 -2.31
N TRP A 91 -2.24 -15.93 -2.71
CA TRP A 91 -2.30 -14.79 -1.78
C TRP A 91 -3.61 -14.78 -0.98
N VAL A 92 -4.75 -15.03 -1.62
CA VAL A 92 -6.07 -15.13 -0.94
C VAL A 92 -6.07 -16.29 0.07
N ASN A 93 -5.54 -17.45 -0.30
CA ASN A 93 -5.45 -18.62 0.59
C ASN A 93 -4.57 -18.34 1.82
N MET A 94 -3.55 -17.51 1.68
CA MET A 94 -2.70 -17.08 2.79
C MET A 94 -3.42 -16.12 3.76
N GLN A 95 -4.45 -15.42 3.33
CA GLN A 95 -5.23 -14.46 4.14
C GLN A 95 -6.10 -15.15 5.21
N GLY A 96 -6.44 -16.43 5.06
CA GLY A 96 -7.27 -17.19 6.01
C GLY A 96 -6.55 -17.59 7.31
N LYS A 97 -5.31 -17.18 7.53
CA LYS A 97 -4.54 -17.49 8.74
C LYS A 97 -4.90 -16.57 9.90
N ASN A 98 -4.66 -17.06 11.12
CA ASN A 98 -4.86 -16.27 12.34
C ASN A 98 -4.03 -14.99 12.29
N ARG A 99 -4.65 -13.89 12.65
CA ARG A 99 -3.99 -12.58 12.76
C ARG A 99 -3.69 -12.26 14.22
N TYR A 100 -2.52 -11.72 14.45
CA TYR A 100 -2.04 -11.28 15.76
C TYR A 100 -1.71 -9.79 15.70
N ILE A 101 -1.91 -9.12 16.82
CA ILE A 101 -1.49 -7.73 16.99
C ILE A 101 -0.43 -7.69 18.07
N LEU A 102 0.76 -7.22 17.71
CA LEU A 102 1.83 -6.94 18.64
C LEU A 102 1.93 -5.44 18.85
N THR A 103 1.86 -4.99 20.09
CA THR A 103 2.02 -3.57 20.43
C THR A 103 3.30 -3.38 21.24
N LEU A 104 4.17 -2.50 20.76
CA LEU A 104 5.37 -2.09 21.47
C LEU A 104 5.12 -0.73 22.13
N LEU A 105 5.29 -0.67 23.45
CA LEU A 105 5.11 0.56 24.25
C LEU A 105 6.44 0.96 24.87
N GLY A 106 6.80 2.23 24.71
CA GLY A 106 8.01 2.80 25.28
C GLY A 106 8.08 4.30 25.06
N ARG A 107 8.83 4.99 25.90
CA ARG A 107 9.06 6.44 25.73
C ARG A 107 9.84 6.73 24.46
N LYS A 108 10.76 5.84 24.12
CA LYS A 108 11.58 5.91 22.91
C LYS A 108 11.83 4.48 22.44
N LEU A 109 11.38 4.17 21.23
CA LEU A 109 11.66 2.88 20.60
C LEU A 109 12.94 2.99 19.79
N THR A 110 13.90 2.12 20.07
CA THR A 110 15.17 2.04 19.35
C THR A 110 15.06 1.02 18.21
N ALA A 111 15.93 1.15 17.22
CA ALA A 111 16.04 0.16 16.15
C ALA A 111 16.35 -1.26 16.68
N ALA A 112 17.16 -1.35 17.74
CA ALA A 112 17.49 -2.62 18.37
C ALA A 112 16.25 -3.31 18.97
N GLN A 113 15.35 -2.54 19.60
CA GLN A 113 14.10 -3.08 20.15
C GLN A 113 13.14 -3.57 19.05
N ILE A 114 13.02 -2.81 17.98
CA ILE A 114 12.22 -3.22 16.82
C ILE A 114 12.82 -4.46 16.16
N ALA A 115 14.13 -4.49 15.96
CA ALA A 115 14.83 -5.65 15.41
C ALA A 115 14.65 -6.89 16.28
N GLY A 116 14.75 -6.76 17.61
CA GLY A 116 14.51 -7.85 18.54
C GLY A 116 13.09 -8.43 18.44
N ALA A 117 12.08 -7.56 18.43
CA ALA A 117 10.68 -7.96 18.29
C ALA A 117 10.41 -8.65 16.95
N THR A 118 10.84 -8.06 15.85
CA THR A 118 10.64 -8.63 14.50
C THR A 118 11.40 -9.94 14.28
N LYS A 119 12.58 -10.09 14.89
CA LYS A 119 13.33 -11.35 14.88
C LYS A 119 12.57 -12.48 15.56
N ILE A 120 11.94 -12.20 16.71
CA ILE A 120 11.10 -13.19 17.42
C ILE A 120 9.92 -13.61 16.53
N LEU A 121 9.24 -12.66 15.90
CA LEU A 121 8.16 -12.97 14.97
C LEU A 121 8.61 -13.88 13.83
N ALA A 122 9.77 -13.58 13.23
CA ALA A 122 10.36 -14.39 12.18
C ALA A 122 10.71 -15.81 12.63
N GLN A 123 11.25 -15.98 13.85
CA GLN A 123 11.55 -17.28 14.44
C GLN A 123 10.29 -18.14 14.62
N HIS A 124 9.15 -17.54 14.84
CA HIS A 124 7.85 -18.21 14.89
C HIS A 124 7.13 -18.29 13.55
N GLN A 125 7.84 -18.01 12.45
CA GLN A 125 7.29 -18.02 11.07
C GLN A 125 6.06 -17.10 10.90
N LEU A 126 6.01 -16.03 11.67
CA LEU A 126 4.98 -15.00 11.56
C LEU A 126 5.44 -13.92 10.59
N ASN A 127 4.61 -13.67 9.58
CA ASN A 127 4.81 -12.58 8.65
C ASN A 127 4.26 -11.27 9.22
N ILE A 128 4.87 -10.16 8.86
CA ILE A 128 4.40 -8.83 9.25
C ILE A 128 3.61 -8.26 8.07
N ASP A 129 2.30 -8.12 8.24
CA ASP A 129 1.42 -7.56 7.21
C ASP A 129 1.37 -6.04 7.25
N GLY A 130 1.66 -5.45 8.39
CA GLY A 130 1.67 -4.01 8.55
C GLY A 130 2.31 -3.56 9.84
N ILE A 131 2.91 -2.39 9.79
CA ILE A 131 3.46 -1.69 10.96
C ILE A 131 2.87 -0.30 10.99
N ARG A 132 2.35 0.10 12.15
CA ARG A 132 1.72 1.40 12.32
C ARG A 132 2.15 2.05 13.61
N ARG A 133 2.44 3.34 13.55
CA ARG A 133 2.62 4.16 14.74
C ARG A 133 1.25 4.55 15.30
N LEU A 134 1.05 4.38 16.60
CA LEU A 134 -0.21 4.69 17.29
C LEU A 134 -0.21 6.08 17.93
N THR A 135 0.97 6.66 18.18
CA THR A 135 1.12 7.97 18.84
C THR A 135 1.48 9.07 17.84
N GLY A 136 1.28 10.31 18.24
CA GLY A 136 1.74 11.46 17.46
C GLY A 136 3.25 11.47 17.22
N ARG A 137 3.69 12.16 16.20
CA ARG A 137 5.12 12.32 15.89
C ARG A 137 5.79 13.20 16.92
N ILE A 138 7.02 12.84 17.31
CA ILE A 138 7.79 13.55 18.32
C ILE A 138 8.56 14.68 17.63
N PRO A 139 8.44 15.95 18.10
CA PRO A 139 9.28 17.04 17.60
C PRO A 139 10.75 16.78 17.89
N LEU A 140 11.65 17.31 17.05
CA LEU A 140 13.10 17.23 17.28
C LEU A 140 13.54 18.02 18.50
N ASP A 141 12.80 19.08 18.86
CA ASP A 141 13.06 19.89 20.06
C ASP A 141 12.34 19.27 21.27
N GLU A 142 13.13 18.70 22.19
CA GLU A 142 12.61 18.04 23.40
C GLU A 142 11.81 18.98 24.31
N LYS A 143 12.06 20.30 24.27
CA LYS A 143 11.29 21.29 25.05
C LYS A 143 9.84 21.41 24.62
N LYS A 144 9.52 21.04 23.36
CA LYS A 144 8.16 21.02 22.81
C LYS A 144 7.45 19.68 23.03
N ALA A 145 8.17 18.61 23.36
CA ALA A 145 7.60 17.28 23.52
C ALA A 145 6.81 17.11 24.84
N ASN A 146 7.04 17.96 25.83
CA ASN A 146 6.42 17.89 27.17
C ASN A 146 5.05 18.60 27.27
N VAL A 147 4.49 19.11 26.19
CA VAL A 147 3.26 19.93 26.18
C VAL A 147 2.04 19.18 25.56
N ARG A 148 2.10 17.86 25.44
CA ARG A 148 0.95 17.07 24.92
C ARG A 148 0.66 15.85 25.79
#